data_00bdc19ec30b4fd072fe9856ce94e6eb
#
_entry.id   00bdc19ec30b4fd072fe9856ce94e6eb
#
_cell.length_a   1.000
_cell.length_b   1.000
_cell.length_c   1.000
_cell.angle_alpha   90.00
_cell.angle_beta   90.00
_cell.angle_gamma   90.00
#
_symmetry.space_group_name_H-M   'P 1'
#
loop_
_entity.id
_entity.type
_entity.pdbx_description
1 polymer ?
#
loop_
_entity_poly.entity_id
_entity_poly.type
_entity_poly.pdbx_seq_one_letter_code
_entity_poly.pdbx_strand_id
1 'polypeptide(L)'
;MKVAITGGIGSGKSTVSDMLRKMGKTVYDADKINAELLTDESYLEKLRANFPEAFTNGEFDKKKLAETIFSSDEKRLLLNSIAHPAILSKIEALDNCYVEVPLLVESGAEKLFDNVVVVLAPRWMKIDRIMKRNGLSEEQALRIINAQATDADRIKNGYYSLSNSGDFDDLEWQVEKLAKVFPI
;
A
#
# COMPACT_ATOMS: atom_id res chain seq x y z
N MET A 1 -12.73 -4.13 -14.66
CA MET A 1 -12.19 -5.06 -13.62
C MET A 1 -11.08 -4.37 -12.85
N LYS A 2 -11.11 -4.42 -11.53
CA LYS A 2 -10.05 -3.88 -10.65
C LYS A 2 -9.38 -5.02 -9.90
N VAL A 3 -8.04 -5.06 -9.92
CA VAL A 3 -7.25 -6.10 -9.24
C VAL A 3 -6.32 -5.42 -8.23
N ALA A 4 -6.47 -5.75 -6.94
CA ALA A 4 -5.55 -5.27 -5.91
C ALA A 4 -4.25 -6.08 -5.92
N ILE A 5 -3.12 -5.42 -5.72
CA ILE A 5 -1.82 -6.03 -5.42
C ILE A 5 -1.47 -5.68 -3.98
N THR A 6 -1.45 -6.67 -3.11
CA THR A 6 -1.13 -6.48 -1.68
C THR A 6 -0.02 -7.43 -1.22
N GLY A 7 0.38 -7.30 0.03
CA GLY A 7 1.43 -8.13 0.64
C GLY A 7 2.12 -7.37 1.77
N GLY A 8 2.83 -8.06 2.63
CA GLY A 8 3.57 -7.46 3.74
C GLY A 8 4.68 -6.52 3.28
N ILE A 9 5.15 -5.65 4.17
CA ILE A 9 6.34 -4.83 3.90
C ILE A 9 7.53 -5.74 3.54
N GLY A 10 8.29 -5.36 2.52
CA GLY A 10 9.44 -6.15 2.03
C GLY A 10 9.07 -7.36 1.17
N SER A 11 7.79 -7.62 0.88
CA SER A 11 7.38 -8.74 0.00
C SER A 11 7.70 -8.53 -1.48
N GLY A 12 7.88 -7.27 -1.94
CA GLY A 12 8.19 -6.95 -3.32
C GLY A 12 6.98 -6.58 -4.19
N LYS A 13 5.91 -6.06 -3.60
CA LYS A 13 4.73 -5.54 -4.34
C LYS A 13 5.12 -4.57 -5.46
N SER A 14 5.95 -3.58 -5.14
CA SER A 14 6.39 -2.57 -6.13
C SER A 14 7.17 -3.19 -7.29
N THR A 15 7.93 -4.26 -7.06
CA THR A 15 8.60 -5.01 -8.15
C THR A 15 7.56 -5.63 -9.08
N VAL A 16 6.52 -6.27 -8.53
CA VAL A 16 5.41 -6.85 -9.32
C VAL A 16 4.67 -5.74 -10.08
N SER A 17 4.37 -4.62 -9.41
CA SER A 17 3.73 -3.45 -10.02
C SER A 17 4.54 -2.88 -11.19
N ASP A 18 5.86 -2.80 -11.05
CA ASP A 18 6.76 -2.30 -12.10
C ASP A 18 6.88 -3.29 -13.28
N MET A 19 6.89 -4.59 -13.02
CA MET A 19 6.82 -5.61 -14.08
C MET A 19 5.53 -5.49 -14.88
N LEU A 20 4.38 -5.34 -14.24
CA LEU A 20 3.10 -5.14 -14.92
C LEU A 20 3.09 -3.84 -15.75
N ARG A 21 3.64 -2.74 -15.21
CA ARG A 21 3.79 -1.48 -15.98
C ARG A 21 4.66 -1.66 -17.22
N LYS A 22 5.78 -2.40 -17.12
CA LYS A 22 6.64 -2.72 -18.27
C LYS A 22 5.91 -3.56 -19.33
N MET A 23 4.93 -4.36 -18.93
CA MET A 23 4.04 -5.11 -19.84
C MET A 23 2.91 -4.26 -20.42
N GLY A 24 2.90 -2.94 -20.16
CA GLY A 24 1.87 -2.02 -20.65
C GLY A 24 0.57 -2.04 -19.87
N LYS A 25 0.55 -2.62 -18.65
CA LYS A 25 -0.61 -2.64 -17.79
C LYS A 25 -0.77 -1.34 -17.01
N THR A 26 -2.02 -0.91 -16.82
CA THR A 26 -2.34 0.24 -15.97
C THR A 26 -2.25 -0.17 -14.52
N VAL A 27 -1.31 0.42 -13.77
CA VAL A 27 -1.08 0.12 -12.34
C VAL A 27 -1.02 1.41 -11.55
N TYR A 28 -2.02 1.61 -10.71
CA TYR A 28 -2.07 2.70 -9.72
C TYR A 28 -1.39 2.27 -8.41
N ASP A 29 -1.10 3.26 -7.58
CA ASP A 29 -0.48 3.09 -6.27
C ASP A 29 -1.28 3.90 -5.25
N ALA A 30 -1.84 3.23 -4.24
CA ALA A 30 -2.67 3.87 -3.23
C ALA A 30 -1.91 4.94 -2.42
N ASP A 31 -0.59 4.77 -2.21
CA ASP A 31 0.23 5.78 -1.54
C ASP A 31 0.41 7.03 -2.41
N LYS A 32 0.50 6.87 -3.74
CA LYS A 32 0.53 8.00 -4.68
C LYS A 32 -0.82 8.70 -4.77
N ILE A 33 -1.93 7.94 -4.79
CA ILE A 33 -3.28 8.50 -4.72
C ILE A 33 -3.43 9.35 -3.45
N ASN A 34 -2.95 8.87 -2.30
CA ASN A 34 -2.93 9.65 -1.08
C ASN A 34 -2.07 10.92 -1.19
N ALA A 35 -0.91 10.83 -1.86
CA ALA A 35 -0.07 12.02 -2.09
C ALA A 35 -0.75 13.05 -2.99
N GLU A 36 -1.51 12.62 -4.00
CA GLU A 36 -2.30 13.48 -4.88
C GLU A 36 -3.44 14.17 -4.13
N LEU A 37 -4.08 13.52 -3.16
CA LEU A 37 -5.09 14.13 -2.31
C LEU A 37 -4.56 15.35 -1.54
N LEU A 38 -3.26 15.41 -1.24
CA LEU A 38 -2.63 16.56 -0.60
C LEU A 38 -2.53 17.80 -1.52
N THR A 39 -2.95 17.70 -2.77
CA THR A 39 -3.12 18.84 -3.69
C THR A 39 -4.59 19.24 -3.85
N ASP A 40 -5.52 18.51 -3.23
CA ASP A 40 -6.96 18.80 -3.27
C ASP A 40 -7.33 19.71 -2.09
N GLU A 41 -7.82 20.94 -2.40
CA GLU A 41 -8.13 21.94 -1.37
C GLU A 41 -9.21 21.45 -0.41
N SER A 42 -10.22 20.72 -0.88
CA SER A 42 -11.27 20.17 -0.02
C SER A 42 -10.76 19.15 0.98
N TYR A 43 -9.74 18.38 0.59
CA TYR A 43 -9.05 17.45 1.48
C TYR A 43 -8.14 18.19 2.46
N LEU A 44 -7.41 19.21 2.00
CA LEU A 44 -6.57 20.05 2.86
C LEU A 44 -7.39 20.82 3.90
N GLU A 45 -8.58 21.30 3.55
CA GLU A 45 -9.50 21.94 4.51
C GLU A 45 -9.89 20.97 5.64
N LYS A 46 -10.20 19.71 5.33
CA LYS A 46 -10.49 18.68 6.35
C LYS A 46 -9.28 18.42 7.24
N LEU A 47 -8.06 18.35 6.65
CA LEU A 47 -6.84 18.22 7.42
C LEU A 47 -6.61 19.45 8.31
N ARG A 48 -6.81 20.66 7.80
CA ARG A 48 -6.64 21.92 8.56
C ARG A 48 -7.59 22.01 9.75
N ALA A 49 -8.84 21.57 9.58
CA ALA A 49 -9.83 21.55 10.65
C ALA A 49 -9.49 20.58 11.79
N ASN A 50 -8.80 19.47 11.48
CA ASN A 50 -8.51 18.40 12.45
C ASN A 50 -7.05 18.37 12.92
N PHE A 51 -6.12 18.95 12.16
CA PHE A 51 -4.69 19.00 12.39
C PHE A 51 -4.14 20.40 12.12
N PRO A 52 -4.61 21.45 12.81
CA PRO A 52 -4.14 22.83 12.57
C PRO A 52 -2.64 22.96 12.77
N GLU A 53 -2.03 22.17 13.65
CA GLU A 53 -0.58 22.13 13.91
C GLU A 53 0.24 21.65 12.70
N ALA A 54 -0.38 20.94 11.75
CA ALA A 54 0.26 20.51 10.50
C ALA A 54 0.30 21.61 9.43
N PHE A 55 -0.06 22.85 9.78
CA PHE A 55 -0.02 23.99 8.86
C PHE A 55 0.88 25.09 9.41
N THR A 56 1.68 25.68 8.52
CA THR A 56 2.55 26.83 8.83
C THR A 56 2.24 27.95 7.86
N ASN A 57 1.86 29.11 8.37
CA ASN A 57 1.45 30.26 7.53
C ASN A 57 0.36 29.92 6.49
N GLY A 58 -0.51 28.95 6.81
CA GLY A 58 -1.56 28.48 5.91
C GLY A 58 -1.16 27.36 4.95
N GLU A 59 0.11 27.02 4.87
CA GLU A 59 0.63 25.95 4.02
C GLU A 59 0.73 24.61 4.79
N PHE A 60 0.41 23.51 4.12
CA PHE A 60 0.50 22.17 4.69
C PHE A 60 1.96 21.74 4.87
N ASP A 61 2.29 21.27 6.05
CA ASP A 61 3.61 20.75 6.44
C ASP A 61 3.50 19.24 6.76
N LYS A 62 3.88 18.42 5.79
CA LYS A 62 3.85 16.95 5.90
C LYS A 62 4.69 16.44 7.07
N LYS A 63 5.82 17.12 7.41
CA LYS A 63 6.69 16.70 8.50
C LYS A 63 6.01 16.89 9.85
N LYS A 64 5.36 18.04 10.05
CA LYS A 64 4.59 18.31 11.27
C LYS A 64 3.43 17.34 11.44
N LEU A 65 2.70 17.00 10.34
CA LEU A 65 1.68 15.98 10.41
C LEU A 65 2.26 14.63 10.84
N ALA A 66 3.39 14.22 10.24
CA ALA A 66 4.07 12.98 10.61
C ALA A 66 4.49 12.95 12.09
N GLU A 67 5.07 14.02 12.61
CA GLU A 67 5.44 14.17 14.03
C GLU A 67 4.20 14.07 14.94
N THR A 68 3.12 14.71 14.56
CA THR A 68 1.84 14.69 15.30
C THR A 68 1.25 13.28 15.41
N ILE A 69 1.16 12.55 14.31
CA ILE A 69 0.58 11.19 14.28
C ILE A 69 1.53 10.15 14.89
N PHE A 70 2.84 10.39 14.85
CA PHE A 70 3.82 9.50 15.48
C PHE A 70 3.72 9.52 17.00
N SER A 71 3.37 10.68 17.58
CA SER A 71 3.29 10.89 19.03
C SER A 71 1.93 10.48 19.65
N SER A 72 0.91 10.18 18.85
CA SER A 72 -0.45 9.90 19.34
C SER A 72 -1.20 8.91 18.45
N ASP A 73 -1.56 7.76 19.05
CA ASP A 73 -2.40 6.76 18.39
C ASP A 73 -3.79 7.30 18.04
N GLU A 74 -4.36 8.16 18.89
CA GLU A 74 -5.63 8.82 18.65
C GLU A 74 -5.59 9.70 17.39
N LYS A 75 -4.54 10.51 17.26
CA LYS A 75 -4.35 11.36 16.07
C LYS A 75 -4.08 10.56 14.81
N ARG A 76 -3.38 9.43 14.93
CA ARG A 76 -3.20 8.49 13.82
C ARG A 76 -4.53 7.88 13.37
N LEU A 77 -5.39 7.46 14.29
CA LEU A 77 -6.72 6.94 13.99
C LEU A 77 -7.61 8.03 13.36
N LEU A 78 -7.55 9.25 13.87
CA LEU A 78 -8.28 10.38 13.29
C LEU A 78 -7.83 10.67 11.85
N LEU A 79 -6.52 10.71 11.59
CA LEU A 79 -6.00 10.87 10.22
C LEU A 79 -6.51 9.76 9.31
N ASN A 80 -6.45 8.50 9.76
CA ASN A 80 -6.93 7.37 8.98
C ASN A 80 -8.44 7.49 8.68
N SER A 81 -9.25 7.98 9.61
CA SER A 81 -10.68 8.18 9.40
C SER A 81 -11.01 9.26 8.34
N ILE A 82 -10.09 10.18 8.08
CA ILE A 82 -10.19 11.21 7.04
C ILE A 82 -9.61 10.70 5.72
N ALA A 83 -8.42 10.09 5.78
CA ALA A 83 -7.67 9.67 4.60
C ALA A 83 -8.29 8.44 3.91
N HIS A 84 -8.68 7.41 4.66
CA HIS A 84 -9.21 6.18 4.08
C HIS A 84 -10.42 6.41 3.18
N PRO A 85 -11.50 7.10 3.60
CA PRO A 85 -12.64 7.35 2.72
C PRO A 85 -12.28 8.12 1.45
N ALA A 86 -11.35 9.08 1.54
CA ALA A 86 -10.92 9.86 0.39
C ALA A 86 -10.12 9.02 -0.62
N ILE A 87 -9.20 8.18 -0.14
CA ILE A 87 -8.43 7.24 -0.97
C ILE A 87 -9.37 6.21 -1.59
N LEU A 88 -10.28 5.61 -0.80
CA LEU A 88 -11.22 4.60 -1.26
C LEU A 88 -12.15 5.16 -2.36
N SER A 89 -12.64 6.39 -2.21
CA SER A 89 -13.45 7.06 -3.23
C SER A 89 -12.68 7.25 -4.56
N LYS A 90 -11.39 7.60 -4.50
CA LYS A 90 -10.55 7.69 -5.70
C LYS A 90 -10.35 6.31 -6.35
N ILE A 91 -10.08 5.28 -5.54
CA ILE A 91 -9.92 3.89 -6.04
C ILE A 91 -11.24 3.37 -6.63
N GLU A 92 -12.39 3.71 -6.03
CA GLU A 92 -13.71 3.30 -6.52
C GLU A 92 -13.99 3.83 -7.93
N ALA A 93 -13.55 5.05 -8.21
CA ALA A 93 -13.69 5.69 -9.52
C ALA A 93 -12.76 5.11 -10.61
N LEU A 94 -11.76 4.30 -10.24
CA LEU A 94 -10.89 3.62 -11.21
C LEU A 94 -11.61 2.43 -11.84
N ASP A 95 -11.27 2.13 -13.09
CA ASP A 95 -11.73 0.93 -13.77
C ASP A 95 -10.59 0.33 -14.61
N ASN A 96 -10.70 -0.96 -14.83
CA ASN A 96 -9.85 -1.73 -15.73
C ASN A 96 -8.34 -1.56 -15.42
N CYS A 97 -7.94 -1.79 -14.17
CA CYS A 97 -6.59 -1.52 -13.69
C CYS A 97 -6.16 -2.44 -12.54
N TYR A 98 -4.85 -2.48 -12.32
CA TYR A 98 -4.25 -2.96 -11.08
C TYR A 98 -4.09 -1.79 -10.11
N VAL A 99 -4.17 -2.05 -8.81
CA VAL A 99 -3.90 -1.05 -7.77
C VAL A 99 -3.01 -1.68 -6.69
N GLU A 100 -1.83 -1.12 -6.47
CA GLU A 100 -0.98 -1.51 -5.33
C GLU A 100 -1.57 -0.91 -4.05
N VAL A 101 -1.96 -1.78 -3.10
CA VAL A 101 -2.57 -1.40 -1.81
C VAL A 101 -1.84 -2.09 -0.67
N PRO A 102 -0.88 -1.43 0.00
CA PRO A 102 -0.06 -2.06 1.03
C PRO A 102 -0.85 -2.56 2.25
N LEU A 103 -1.86 -1.81 2.68
CA LEU A 103 -2.67 -2.08 3.87
C LEU A 103 -4.11 -2.47 3.50
N LEU A 104 -4.28 -3.36 2.51
CA LEU A 104 -5.58 -3.75 1.99
C LEU A 104 -6.47 -4.38 3.07
N VAL A 105 -5.95 -5.37 3.78
CA VAL A 105 -6.68 -6.11 4.83
C VAL A 105 -6.96 -5.20 6.02
N GLU A 106 -5.95 -4.43 6.43
CA GLU A 106 -6.05 -3.52 7.57
C GLU A 106 -7.08 -2.39 7.34
N SER A 107 -7.26 -1.97 6.09
CA SER A 107 -8.25 -0.93 5.72
C SER A 107 -9.64 -1.47 5.40
N GLY A 108 -9.79 -2.80 5.23
CA GLY A 108 -11.05 -3.42 4.80
C GLY A 108 -11.45 -3.06 3.36
N ALA A 109 -10.46 -2.66 2.54
CA ALA A 109 -10.69 -2.18 1.17
C ALA A 109 -10.89 -3.29 0.14
N GLU A 110 -10.84 -4.57 0.53
CA GLU A 110 -10.95 -5.72 -0.37
C GLU A 110 -12.22 -5.68 -1.21
N LYS A 111 -13.30 -5.15 -0.64
CA LYS A 111 -14.63 -5.06 -1.28
C LYS A 111 -14.67 -4.17 -2.53
N LEU A 112 -13.66 -3.33 -2.72
CA LEU A 112 -13.55 -2.44 -3.89
C LEU A 112 -12.94 -3.13 -5.12
N PHE A 113 -12.44 -4.35 -4.96
CA PHE A 113 -11.71 -5.07 -5.99
C PHE A 113 -12.43 -6.35 -6.39
N ASP A 114 -12.40 -6.63 -7.69
CA ASP A 114 -12.93 -7.89 -8.23
C ASP A 114 -12.04 -9.08 -7.90
N ASN A 115 -10.71 -8.82 -7.77
CA ASN A 115 -9.73 -9.83 -7.40
C ASN A 115 -8.60 -9.21 -6.56
N VAL A 116 -7.93 -10.06 -5.78
CA VAL A 116 -6.79 -9.68 -4.95
C VAL A 116 -5.61 -10.61 -5.22
N VAL A 117 -4.46 -10.00 -5.48
CA VAL A 117 -3.17 -10.67 -5.66
C VAL A 117 -2.30 -10.40 -4.44
N VAL A 118 -1.87 -11.46 -3.77
CA VAL A 118 -1.01 -11.38 -2.59
C VAL A 118 0.42 -11.71 -2.96
N VAL A 119 1.33 -10.77 -2.80
CA VAL A 119 2.76 -10.99 -3.00
C VAL A 119 3.38 -11.48 -1.69
N LEU A 120 3.89 -12.71 -1.71
CA LEU A 120 4.48 -13.39 -0.58
C LEU A 120 6.00 -13.43 -0.68
N ALA A 121 6.68 -13.34 0.46
CA ALA A 121 8.12 -13.59 0.57
C ALA A 121 8.43 -14.17 1.94
N PRO A 122 9.48 -15.00 2.07
CA PRO A 122 9.94 -15.52 3.35
C PRO A 122 10.22 -14.40 4.36
N ARG A 123 9.91 -14.64 5.63
CA ARG A 123 10.07 -13.63 6.70
C ARG A 123 11.50 -13.07 6.77
N TRP A 124 12.51 -13.96 6.70
CA TRP A 124 13.91 -13.54 6.73
C TRP A 124 14.29 -12.61 5.58
N MET A 125 13.74 -12.86 4.38
CA MET A 125 13.96 -12.03 3.20
C MET A 125 13.28 -10.66 3.32
N LYS A 126 12.08 -10.61 3.90
CA LYS A 126 11.39 -9.35 4.22
C LYS A 126 12.22 -8.50 5.19
N ILE A 127 12.76 -9.12 6.26
CA ILE A 127 13.64 -8.46 7.24
C ILE A 127 14.88 -7.89 6.56
N ASP A 128 15.61 -8.70 5.79
CA ASP A 128 16.83 -8.26 5.09
C ASP A 128 16.55 -7.07 4.15
N ARG A 129 15.47 -7.15 3.37
CA ARG A 129 15.08 -6.08 2.45
C ARG A 129 14.73 -4.77 3.19
N ILE A 130 14.05 -4.85 4.33
CA ILE A 130 13.71 -3.69 5.16
C ILE A 130 14.97 -3.07 5.75
N MET A 131 15.85 -3.88 6.33
CA MET A 131 17.11 -3.41 6.89
C MET A 131 17.95 -2.67 5.84
N LYS A 132 18.12 -3.25 4.66
CA LYS A 132 18.92 -2.68 3.56
C LYS A 132 18.32 -1.38 3.01
N ARG A 133 16.99 -1.36 2.81
CA ARG A 133 16.30 -0.21 2.22
C ARG A 133 16.19 0.99 3.16
N ASN A 134 15.95 0.73 4.44
CA ASN A 134 15.60 1.77 5.41
C ASN A 134 16.72 2.05 6.42
N GLY A 135 17.83 1.29 6.41
CA GLY A 135 18.91 1.42 7.38
C GLY A 135 18.50 1.07 8.82
N LEU A 136 17.51 0.17 8.97
CA LEU A 136 16.95 -0.21 10.26
C LEU A 136 17.66 -1.42 10.85
N SER A 137 17.61 -1.56 12.18
CA SER A 137 18.01 -2.80 12.85
C SER A 137 17.00 -3.92 12.60
N GLU A 138 17.42 -5.17 12.82
CA GLU A 138 16.53 -6.34 12.72
C GLU A 138 15.32 -6.22 13.66
N GLU A 139 15.54 -5.75 14.89
CA GLU A 139 14.47 -5.54 15.86
C GLU A 139 13.43 -4.53 15.36
N GLN A 140 13.88 -3.43 14.75
CA GLN A 140 13.00 -2.42 14.17
C GLN A 140 12.22 -2.97 12.97
N ALA A 141 12.88 -3.75 12.11
CA ALA A 141 12.24 -4.41 10.97
C ALA A 141 11.17 -5.40 11.43
N LEU A 142 11.45 -6.18 12.47
CA LEU A 142 10.51 -7.12 13.08
C LEU A 142 9.29 -6.42 13.67
N ARG A 143 9.46 -5.29 14.36
CA ARG A 143 8.33 -4.50 14.89
C ARG A 143 7.41 -4.04 13.77
N ILE A 144 7.94 -3.56 12.66
CA ILE A 144 7.14 -3.10 11.51
C ILE A 144 6.38 -4.27 10.88
N ILE A 145 7.03 -5.42 10.69
CA ILE A 145 6.38 -6.63 10.14
C ILE A 145 5.25 -7.11 11.06
N ASN A 146 5.48 -7.15 12.37
CA ASN A 146 4.51 -7.63 13.35
C ASN A 146 3.32 -6.68 13.55
N ALA A 147 3.45 -5.41 13.17
CA ALA A 147 2.36 -4.43 13.22
C ALA A 147 1.39 -4.56 12.04
N GLN A 148 1.72 -5.34 11.01
CA GLN A 148 0.86 -5.58 9.85
C GLN A 148 0.08 -6.91 9.99
N ALA A 149 -1.01 -7.05 9.22
CA ALA A 149 -1.70 -8.31 9.04
C ALA A 149 -0.74 -9.42 8.59
N THR A 150 -1.00 -10.66 8.98
CA THR A 150 -0.15 -11.80 8.59
C THR A 150 -0.37 -12.18 7.13
N ASP A 151 0.58 -12.91 6.53
CA ASP A 151 0.39 -13.46 5.20
C ASP A 151 -0.80 -14.45 5.17
N ALA A 152 -1.06 -15.16 6.28
CA ALA A 152 -2.23 -16.04 6.42
C ALA A 152 -3.54 -15.26 6.37
N ASP A 153 -3.61 -14.08 7.01
CA ASP A 153 -4.80 -13.22 6.94
C ASP A 153 -5.03 -12.71 5.52
N ARG A 154 -3.96 -12.41 4.78
CA ARG A 154 -4.04 -11.92 3.40
C ARG A 154 -4.53 -12.97 2.41
N ILE A 155 -4.18 -14.25 2.61
CA ILE A 155 -4.58 -15.36 1.70
C ILE A 155 -5.86 -16.08 2.15
N LYS A 156 -6.42 -15.73 3.30
CA LYS A 156 -7.56 -16.39 3.94
C LYS A 156 -8.80 -16.52 3.03
N ASN A 157 -8.98 -15.62 2.09
CA ASN A 157 -10.14 -15.59 1.21
C ASN A 157 -9.89 -16.23 -0.16
N GLY A 158 -8.83 -17.02 -0.32
CA GLY A 158 -8.54 -17.74 -1.57
C GLY A 158 -8.05 -16.85 -2.70
N TYR A 159 -7.40 -15.75 -2.39
CA TYR A 159 -6.82 -14.83 -3.36
C TYR A 159 -5.69 -15.48 -4.16
N TYR A 160 -5.44 -14.92 -5.35
CA TYR A 160 -4.28 -15.31 -6.15
C TYR A 160 -2.99 -14.89 -5.44
N SER A 161 -1.98 -15.78 -5.40
CA SER A 161 -0.71 -15.48 -4.73
C SER A 161 0.47 -15.60 -5.68
N LEU A 162 1.45 -14.71 -5.49
CA LEU A 162 2.76 -14.74 -6.13
C LEU A 162 3.83 -14.95 -5.07
N SER A 163 4.78 -15.85 -5.33
CA SER A 163 5.93 -16.10 -4.46
C SER A 163 7.14 -15.31 -4.94
N ASN A 164 7.59 -14.35 -4.15
CA ASN A 164 8.82 -13.60 -4.40
C ASN A 164 9.96 -14.11 -3.49
N SER A 165 10.21 -15.43 -3.57
CA SER A 165 11.23 -16.15 -2.81
C SER A 165 12.36 -16.73 -3.70
N GLY A 166 12.17 -16.72 -5.02
CA GLY A 166 13.13 -17.19 -6.02
C GLY A 166 13.99 -16.07 -6.61
N ASP A 167 14.51 -16.32 -7.78
CA ASP A 167 15.19 -15.30 -8.58
C ASP A 167 14.19 -14.37 -9.31
N PHE A 168 14.75 -13.41 -10.03
CA PHE A 168 13.97 -12.41 -10.76
C PHE A 168 13.18 -13.05 -11.91
N ASP A 169 13.74 -14.00 -12.62
CA ASP A 169 13.14 -14.65 -13.79
C ASP A 169 11.91 -15.49 -13.37
N ASP A 170 11.99 -16.15 -12.22
CA ASP A 170 10.87 -16.89 -11.65
C ASP A 170 9.68 -15.96 -11.29
N LEU A 171 9.99 -14.81 -10.68
CA LEU A 171 8.97 -13.82 -10.39
C LEU A 171 8.36 -13.23 -11.68
N GLU A 172 9.18 -12.93 -12.68
CA GLU A 172 8.74 -12.40 -13.98
C GLU A 172 7.77 -13.35 -14.66
N TRP A 173 8.09 -14.64 -14.72
CA TRP A 173 7.22 -15.68 -15.27
C TRP A 173 5.87 -15.76 -14.52
N GLN A 174 5.89 -15.67 -13.19
CA GLN A 174 4.66 -15.63 -12.40
C GLN A 174 3.81 -14.40 -12.73
N VAL A 175 4.42 -13.22 -12.92
CA VAL A 175 3.73 -11.97 -13.27
C VAL A 175 3.19 -12.03 -14.71
N GLU A 176 3.90 -12.63 -15.65
CA GLU A 176 3.37 -12.87 -17.00
C GLU A 176 2.10 -13.75 -16.97
N LYS A 177 2.12 -14.80 -16.16
CA LYS A 177 0.92 -15.63 -15.97
C LYS A 177 -0.22 -14.84 -15.34
N LEU A 178 0.07 -14.03 -14.32
CA LEU A 178 -0.90 -13.15 -13.69
C LEU A 178 -1.57 -12.22 -14.72
N ALA A 179 -0.77 -11.59 -15.60
CA ALA A 179 -1.26 -10.68 -16.63
C ALA A 179 -2.15 -11.37 -17.68
N LYS A 180 -2.01 -12.69 -17.85
CA LYS A 180 -2.90 -13.49 -18.70
C LYS A 180 -4.19 -13.88 -17.98
N VAL A 181 -4.12 -14.13 -16.68
CA VAL A 181 -5.31 -14.47 -15.85
C VAL A 181 -6.19 -13.22 -15.67
N PHE A 182 -5.61 -12.06 -15.50
CA PHE A 182 -6.33 -10.79 -15.38
C PHE A 182 -5.91 -9.85 -16.52
N PRO A 183 -6.52 -9.98 -17.71
CA PRO A 183 -6.08 -9.26 -18.93
C PRO A 183 -6.62 -7.82 -18.98
N ILE A 184 -6.28 -7.03 -17.97
CA ILE A 184 -6.62 -5.59 -17.85
C ILE A 184 -5.44 -4.71 -18.22
#